data_750f4fe3399f74265e71cd4b8ebf82fa
#
_entry.id   750f4fe3399f74265e71cd4b8ebf82fa
#
_cell.length_a   1.000
_cell.length_b   1.000
_cell.length_c   1.000
_cell.angle_alpha   90.00
_cell.angle_beta   90.00
_cell.angle_gamma   90.00
#
_symmetry.space_group_name_H-M   'P 1'
#
loop_
_entity.id
_entity.type
_entity.pdbx_description
1 polymer ?
#
loop_
_entity_poly.entity_id
_entity_poly.type
_entity_poly.pdbx_seq_one_letter_code
_entity_poly.pdbx_strand_id
1 'polypeptide(L)'
;MQLKKDKIRNQVFFINADDSTILKRYSETRRKHPLGLLVKDGIAEERKMMQAVKKVADQEIDTTNMTIGELKNTLGTLIGLPSDKKQLLLSIMSFGFKYGIANEADIVFDVRFIPNPNYVSGLKTKTGRDAAVVKYIEKQNEYNKFFHRIADLLKDLLPGYIKEGKSQLTIAIGCTGGRHRSVATAEKLAKFFIKNKYKVKLYHRDIA
;
A
#
# COMPACT_ATOMS: atom_id res chain seq x y z
N MET A 1 6.68 -39.95 -3.62
CA MET A 1 6.74 -38.75 -2.76
C MET A 1 7.19 -39.16 -1.37
N GLN A 2 8.44 -38.81 -1.01
CA GLN A 2 9.08 -39.21 0.25
C GLN A 2 8.29 -38.70 1.47
N LEU A 3 7.85 -37.45 1.47
CA LEU A 3 7.14 -36.83 2.61
C LEU A 3 5.85 -37.58 3.05
N LYS A 4 5.10 -38.16 2.10
CA LYS A 4 3.92 -38.99 2.43
C LYS A 4 4.31 -40.30 3.07
N LYS A 5 5.46 -40.90 2.66
CA LYS A 5 6.00 -42.12 3.27
C LYS A 5 6.48 -41.86 4.69
N ASP A 6 7.06 -40.71 4.94
CA ASP A 6 7.58 -40.28 6.25
C ASP A 6 6.48 -39.77 7.18
N LYS A 7 5.19 -39.93 6.82
CA LYS A 7 4.00 -39.46 7.57
C LYS A 7 4.00 -37.96 7.88
N ILE A 8 4.74 -37.17 7.11
CA ILE A 8 4.77 -35.71 7.26
C ILE A 8 3.51 -35.15 6.56
N ARG A 9 2.67 -34.43 7.32
CA ARG A 9 1.50 -33.75 6.76
C ARG A 9 1.98 -32.68 5.76
N ASN A 10 1.61 -32.82 4.51
CA ASN A 10 1.98 -31.91 3.43
C ASN A 10 0.78 -31.69 2.50
N GLN A 11 0.79 -30.55 1.81
CA GLN A 11 -0.14 -30.21 0.74
C GLN A 11 0.66 -29.67 -0.44
N VAL A 12 0.29 -30.08 -1.64
CA VAL A 12 0.92 -29.67 -2.89
C VAL A 12 -0.05 -28.78 -3.66
N PHE A 13 0.28 -27.51 -3.80
CA PHE A 13 -0.48 -26.57 -4.62
C PHE A 13 0.19 -26.42 -5.98
N PHE A 14 -0.53 -26.63 -7.05
CA PHE A 14 -0.08 -26.38 -8.41
C PHE A 14 -0.57 -25.00 -8.85
N ILE A 15 0.34 -24.04 -8.97
CA ILE A 15 0.02 -22.68 -9.40
C ILE A 15 0.15 -22.62 -10.92
N ASN A 16 -0.92 -22.25 -11.60
CA ASN A 16 -1.02 -22.21 -13.04
C ASN A 16 -1.47 -20.83 -13.54
N ALA A 17 -1.29 -20.57 -14.84
CA ALA A 17 -1.90 -19.49 -15.58
C ALA A 17 -2.00 -19.89 -17.05
N ASP A 18 -2.82 -19.22 -17.86
CA ASP A 18 -2.84 -19.44 -19.30
C ASP A 18 -1.52 -18.97 -19.96
N ASP A 19 -1.26 -19.48 -21.19
CA ASP A 19 -0.01 -19.20 -21.89
C ASP A 19 0.12 -17.73 -22.25
N SER A 20 -0.97 -17.06 -22.55
CA SER A 20 -0.99 -15.64 -22.90
C SER A 20 -0.59 -14.77 -21.70
N THR A 21 -1.08 -15.10 -20.53
CA THR A 21 -0.72 -14.42 -19.27
C THR A 21 0.73 -14.68 -18.90
N ILE A 22 1.23 -15.93 -19.07
CA ILE A 22 2.64 -16.25 -18.80
C ILE A 22 3.55 -15.47 -19.76
N LEU A 23 3.26 -15.47 -21.07
CA LEU A 23 4.00 -14.69 -22.07
C LEU A 23 4.05 -13.21 -21.73
N LYS A 24 2.91 -12.61 -21.33
CA LYS A 24 2.83 -11.23 -20.90
C LYS A 24 3.72 -10.95 -19.70
N ARG A 25 3.68 -11.79 -18.65
CA ARG A 25 4.53 -11.67 -17.45
C ARG A 25 6.02 -11.77 -17.77
N TYR A 26 6.41 -12.62 -18.71
CA TYR A 26 7.80 -12.70 -19.20
C TYR A 26 8.22 -11.41 -19.92
N SER A 27 7.36 -10.86 -20.80
CA SER A 27 7.65 -9.62 -21.51
C SER A 27 7.82 -8.42 -20.57
N GLU A 28 6.99 -8.31 -19.54
CA GLU A 28 7.04 -7.26 -18.53
C GLU A 28 8.33 -7.33 -17.68
N THR A 29 8.78 -8.54 -17.35
CA THR A 29 9.98 -8.75 -16.50
C THR A 29 11.27 -8.81 -17.31
N ARG A 30 11.21 -8.87 -18.64
CA ARG A 30 12.37 -9.01 -19.56
C ARG A 30 13.28 -10.21 -19.22
N ARG A 31 12.74 -11.26 -18.63
CA ARG A 31 13.47 -12.48 -18.28
C ARG A 31 13.45 -13.48 -19.44
N LYS A 32 14.56 -14.23 -19.57
CA LYS A 32 14.61 -15.38 -20.49
C LYS A 32 13.98 -16.59 -19.83
N HIS A 33 13.31 -17.44 -20.64
CA HIS A 33 12.81 -18.72 -20.13
C HIS A 33 13.98 -19.71 -19.97
N PRO A 34 14.08 -20.41 -18.82
CA PRO A 34 15.22 -21.29 -18.56
C PRO A 34 15.31 -22.51 -19.50
N LEU A 35 14.18 -22.97 -20.06
CA LEU A 35 14.12 -24.16 -20.92
C LEU A 35 14.10 -23.87 -22.42
N GLY A 36 14.16 -22.60 -22.87
CA GLY A 36 14.06 -22.33 -24.29
C GLY A 36 14.66 -21.00 -24.71
N LEU A 37 15.07 -20.93 -25.99
CA LEU A 37 15.49 -19.68 -26.62
C LEU A 37 14.31 -18.72 -26.79
N LEU A 38 13.14 -19.23 -27.20
CA LEU A 38 11.89 -18.49 -27.25
C LEU A 38 11.04 -18.83 -26.01
N VAL A 39 10.46 -17.81 -25.40
CA VAL A 39 9.63 -18.01 -24.19
C VAL A 39 8.47 -18.97 -24.45
N LYS A 40 7.83 -18.88 -25.63
CA LYS A 40 6.70 -19.74 -26.02
C LYS A 40 7.09 -21.24 -26.03
N ASP A 41 8.24 -21.57 -26.58
CA ASP A 41 8.71 -22.96 -26.66
C ASP A 41 9.09 -23.47 -25.27
N GLY A 42 9.71 -22.62 -24.47
CA GLY A 42 10.05 -22.92 -23.08
C GLY A 42 8.80 -23.23 -22.23
N ILE A 43 7.72 -22.47 -22.38
CA ILE A 43 6.44 -22.71 -21.69
C ILE A 43 5.85 -24.08 -22.11
N ALA A 44 5.86 -24.39 -23.40
CA ALA A 44 5.34 -25.66 -23.91
C ALA A 44 6.10 -26.85 -23.34
N GLU A 45 7.42 -26.76 -23.25
CA GLU A 45 8.24 -27.82 -22.70
C GLU A 45 8.07 -27.95 -21.17
N GLU A 46 8.03 -26.83 -20.45
CA GLU A 46 7.76 -26.82 -19.01
C GLU A 46 6.42 -27.46 -18.69
N ARG A 47 5.37 -27.19 -19.47
CA ARG A 47 4.05 -27.82 -19.28
C ARG A 47 4.11 -29.35 -19.39
N LYS A 48 4.89 -29.89 -20.34
CA LYS A 48 5.07 -31.34 -20.46
C LYS A 48 5.75 -31.90 -19.21
N MET A 49 6.84 -31.27 -18.77
CA MET A 49 7.56 -31.70 -17.57
C MET A 49 6.72 -31.61 -16.31
N MET A 50 5.89 -30.59 -16.19
CA MET A 50 5.07 -30.35 -15.00
C MET A 50 3.78 -31.17 -14.94
N GLN A 51 3.42 -31.92 -16.01
CA GLN A 51 2.20 -32.74 -16.00
C GLN A 51 2.20 -33.77 -14.87
N ALA A 52 3.33 -34.41 -14.58
CA ALA A 52 3.44 -35.38 -13.49
C ALA A 52 3.21 -34.74 -12.12
N VAL A 53 3.69 -33.52 -11.93
CA VAL A 53 3.49 -32.73 -10.68
C VAL A 53 2.05 -32.28 -10.57
N LYS A 54 1.45 -31.82 -11.66
CA LYS A 54 0.03 -31.41 -11.71
C LYS A 54 -0.91 -32.55 -11.30
N LYS A 55 -0.65 -33.78 -11.75
CA LYS A 55 -1.47 -34.98 -11.42
C LYS A 55 -1.43 -35.34 -9.93
N VAL A 56 -0.37 -35.01 -9.22
CA VAL A 56 -0.21 -35.34 -7.79
C VAL A 56 -0.45 -34.14 -6.87
N ALA A 57 -0.82 -33.00 -7.44
CA ALA A 57 -1.19 -31.81 -6.67
C ALA A 57 -2.52 -32.06 -5.96
N ASP A 58 -2.60 -31.65 -4.72
CA ASP A 58 -3.82 -31.70 -3.92
C ASP A 58 -4.82 -30.62 -4.37
N GLN A 59 -4.32 -29.53 -4.95
CA GLN A 59 -5.14 -28.43 -5.49
C GLN A 59 -4.39 -27.65 -6.59
N GLU A 60 -5.13 -27.27 -7.64
CA GLU A 60 -4.67 -26.35 -8.68
C GLU A 60 -5.23 -24.95 -8.44
N ILE A 61 -4.39 -23.92 -8.59
CA ILE A 61 -4.75 -22.52 -8.45
C ILE A 61 -4.48 -21.81 -9.78
N ASP A 62 -5.53 -21.43 -10.48
CA ASP A 62 -5.42 -20.62 -11.70
C ASP A 62 -5.23 -19.14 -11.34
N THR A 63 -4.09 -18.59 -11.75
CA THR A 63 -3.71 -17.20 -11.49
C THR A 63 -3.87 -16.29 -12.71
N THR A 64 -4.51 -16.75 -13.78
CA THR A 64 -4.65 -16.03 -15.06
C THR A 64 -5.17 -14.60 -14.83
N ASN A 65 -6.24 -14.45 -14.06
CA ASN A 65 -6.88 -13.17 -13.76
C ASN A 65 -6.67 -12.70 -12.30
N MET A 66 -5.71 -13.30 -11.59
CA MET A 66 -5.45 -12.95 -10.19
C MET A 66 -4.39 -11.89 -10.07
N THR A 67 -4.62 -10.92 -9.18
CA THR A 67 -3.59 -10.05 -8.63
C THR A 67 -2.71 -10.81 -7.63
N ILE A 68 -1.52 -10.29 -7.34
CA ILE A 68 -0.64 -10.86 -6.30
C ILE A 68 -1.35 -10.89 -4.94
N GLY A 69 -2.19 -9.89 -4.64
CA GLY A 69 -2.97 -9.82 -3.41
C GLY A 69 -4.01 -10.93 -3.30
N GLU A 70 -4.73 -11.19 -4.38
CA GLU A 70 -5.72 -12.28 -4.45
C GLU A 70 -5.06 -13.66 -4.30
N LEU A 71 -3.92 -13.91 -4.96
CA LEU A 71 -3.16 -15.15 -4.80
C LEU A 71 -2.70 -15.35 -3.35
N LYS A 72 -2.15 -14.32 -2.70
CA LYS A 72 -1.73 -14.39 -1.29
C LYS A 72 -2.89 -14.71 -0.35
N ASN A 73 -4.06 -14.10 -0.58
CA ASN A 73 -5.26 -14.37 0.22
C ASN A 73 -5.77 -15.79 0.01
N THR A 74 -5.82 -16.26 -1.24
CA THR A 74 -6.20 -17.64 -1.59
C THR A 74 -5.27 -18.64 -0.90
N LEU A 75 -3.96 -18.48 -1.04
CA LEU A 75 -2.98 -19.37 -0.40
C LEU A 75 -3.12 -19.32 1.12
N GLY A 76 -3.26 -18.15 1.73
CA GLY A 76 -3.46 -17.99 3.16
C GLY A 76 -4.67 -18.77 3.68
N THR A 77 -5.80 -18.69 2.96
CA THR A 77 -7.02 -19.45 3.30
C THR A 77 -6.79 -20.95 3.20
N LEU A 78 -6.14 -21.42 2.14
CA LEU A 78 -5.90 -22.84 1.87
C LEU A 78 -4.99 -23.51 2.92
N ILE A 79 -3.99 -22.79 3.42
CA ILE A 79 -3.07 -23.33 4.45
C ILE A 79 -3.54 -23.05 5.88
N GLY A 80 -4.79 -22.56 6.02
CA GLY A 80 -5.38 -22.30 7.34
C GLY A 80 -4.66 -21.21 8.15
N LEU A 81 -3.89 -20.35 7.46
CA LEU A 81 -3.44 -19.14 8.11
C LEU A 81 -4.68 -18.33 8.48
N PRO A 82 -4.78 -17.82 9.72
CA PRO A 82 -5.80 -16.83 10.00
C PRO A 82 -5.76 -15.86 8.84
N SER A 83 -6.91 -15.51 8.30
CA SER A 83 -6.99 -14.37 7.39
C SER A 83 -6.57 -13.15 8.22
N ASP A 84 -5.26 -13.03 8.42
CA ASP A 84 -4.72 -11.72 8.74
C ASP A 84 -5.23 -10.88 7.60
N LYS A 85 -6.33 -10.18 7.87
CA LYS A 85 -6.66 -8.98 7.11
C LYS A 85 -5.36 -8.21 7.20
N LYS A 86 -4.49 -8.36 6.17
CA LYS A 86 -3.25 -7.60 6.12
C LYS A 86 -3.72 -6.17 6.22
N GLN A 87 -3.71 -5.68 7.46
CA GLN A 87 -4.15 -4.34 7.74
C GLN A 87 -3.14 -3.46 7.03
N LEU A 88 -3.59 -2.83 5.94
CA LEU A 88 -2.81 -1.82 5.26
C LEU A 88 -2.25 -0.86 6.31
N LEU A 89 -0.92 -0.75 6.40
CA LEU A 89 -0.27 0.23 7.23
C LEU A 89 -0.36 1.60 6.54
N LEU A 90 -1.08 2.53 7.12
CA LEU A 90 -1.10 3.91 6.68
C LEU A 90 0.09 4.65 7.29
N SER A 91 1.06 5.00 6.47
CA SER A 91 2.17 5.88 6.86
C SER A 91 1.79 7.32 6.53
N ILE A 92 1.45 8.11 7.53
CA ILE A 92 1.09 9.52 7.35
C ILE A 92 2.28 10.38 7.73
N MET A 93 2.71 11.26 6.83
CA MET A 93 3.84 12.14 7.09
C MET A 93 3.52 13.60 6.81
N SER A 94 4.14 14.50 7.56
CA SER A 94 4.20 15.91 7.19
C SER A 94 5.58 16.31 6.69
N PHE A 95 5.62 17.22 5.72
CA PHE A 95 6.88 17.73 5.17
C PHE A 95 6.79 19.20 4.75
N GLY A 96 7.95 19.80 4.53
CA GLY A 96 8.10 21.16 3.99
C GLY A 96 8.63 21.15 2.56
N PHE A 97 7.88 21.72 1.62
CA PHE A 97 8.30 21.82 0.22
C PHE A 97 9.67 22.49 0.03
N LYS A 98 10.04 23.42 0.92
CA LYS A 98 11.37 24.07 0.88
C LYS A 98 12.55 23.11 1.08
N TYR A 99 12.28 21.91 1.61
CA TYR A 99 13.29 20.86 1.82
C TYR A 99 13.16 19.70 0.81
N GLY A 100 12.42 19.92 -0.29
CA GLY A 100 12.15 18.93 -1.31
C GLY A 100 10.85 18.15 -1.08
N ILE A 101 10.34 17.58 -2.17
CA ILE A 101 9.14 16.73 -2.13
C ILE A 101 9.43 15.42 -1.40
N ALA A 102 8.40 14.80 -0.87
CA ALA A 102 8.47 13.47 -0.24
C ALA A 102 8.41 12.39 -1.33
N ASN A 103 9.55 11.96 -1.85
CA ASN A 103 9.64 11.01 -2.98
C ASN A 103 9.14 9.60 -2.63
N GLU A 104 9.13 9.25 -1.34
CA GLU A 104 8.62 7.99 -0.81
C GLU A 104 7.09 7.95 -0.67
N ALA A 105 6.41 9.08 -0.95
CA ALA A 105 4.96 9.16 -0.80
C ALA A 105 4.21 8.61 -2.03
N ASP A 106 3.18 7.81 -1.78
CA ASP A 106 2.25 7.35 -2.81
C ASP A 106 1.22 8.44 -3.16
N ILE A 107 0.84 9.25 -2.16
CA ILE A 107 -0.13 10.34 -2.31
C ILE A 107 0.42 11.58 -1.59
N VAL A 108 0.37 12.71 -2.28
CA VAL A 108 0.83 13.99 -1.72
C VAL A 108 -0.31 15.02 -1.76
N PHE A 109 -0.58 15.63 -0.61
CA PHE A 109 -1.51 16.76 -0.51
C PHE A 109 -0.76 18.04 -0.14
N ASP A 110 -1.02 19.10 -0.90
CA ASP A 110 -0.50 20.44 -0.64
C ASP A 110 -1.50 21.26 0.16
N VAL A 111 -1.09 21.72 1.34
CA VAL A 111 -1.93 22.54 2.24
C VAL A 111 -1.45 24.00 2.31
N ARG A 112 -0.71 24.49 1.30
CA ARG A 112 -0.21 25.88 1.27
C ARG A 112 -1.29 26.92 1.01
N PHE A 113 -2.45 26.52 0.50
CA PHE A 113 -3.61 27.40 0.33
C PHE A 113 -4.21 27.89 1.66
N ILE A 114 -3.95 27.19 2.77
CA ILE A 114 -4.39 27.61 4.12
C ILE A 114 -3.57 28.83 4.56
N PRO A 115 -4.19 29.86 5.16
CA PRO A 115 -3.48 31.01 5.73
C PRO A 115 -2.34 30.57 6.64
N ASN A 116 -1.18 31.21 6.47
CA ASN A 116 0.05 30.75 7.13
C ASN A 116 0.14 31.22 8.58
N PRO A 117 0.12 30.31 9.59
CA PRO A 117 0.24 30.69 11.01
C PRO A 117 1.54 31.42 11.34
N ASN A 118 2.58 31.31 10.51
CA ASN A 118 3.86 31.99 10.73
C ASN A 118 3.75 33.51 10.74
N TYR A 119 2.72 34.07 10.10
CA TYR A 119 2.47 35.52 10.06
C TYR A 119 1.53 35.99 11.17
N VAL A 120 1.08 35.09 12.04
CA VAL A 120 0.20 35.42 13.16
C VAL A 120 1.01 35.58 14.43
N SER A 121 0.84 36.71 15.12
CA SER A 121 1.51 36.98 16.40
C SER A 121 1.23 35.85 17.40
N GLY A 122 2.31 35.38 18.08
CA GLY A 122 2.22 34.27 19.05
C GLY A 122 2.09 32.87 18.48
N LEU A 123 2.01 32.67 17.13
CA LEU A 123 1.99 31.35 16.49
C LEU A 123 3.30 31.00 15.79
N LYS A 124 4.14 31.98 15.47
CA LYS A 124 5.38 31.78 14.71
C LYS A 124 6.34 30.74 15.31
N THR A 125 6.50 30.75 16.63
CA THR A 125 7.40 29.83 17.36
C THR A 125 6.80 28.48 17.69
N LYS A 126 5.50 28.33 17.49
CA LYS A 126 4.73 27.11 17.75
C LYS A 126 4.80 26.14 16.57
N THR A 127 4.19 24.99 16.73
CA THR A 127 4.08 23.94 15.70
C THR A 127 2.64 23.55 15.46
N GLY A 128 2.38 22.74 14.46
CA GLY A 128 1.05 22.17 14.20
C GLY A 128 0.54 21.20 15.27
N ARG A 129 1.33 20.89 16.29
CA ARG A 129 0.90 20.12 17.48
C ARG A 129 0.32 21.03 18.58
N ASP A 130 0.62 22.33 18.53
CA ASP A 130 0.14 23.27 19.51
C ASP A 130 -1.34 23.61 19.29
N ALA A 131 -2.15 23.53 20.35
CA ALA A 131 -3.60 23.77 20.27
C ALA A 131 -3.96 25.13 19.66
N ALA A 132 -3.16 26.17 19.90
CA ALA A 132 -3.39 27.50 19.32
C ALA A 132 -3.25 27.51 17.79
N VAL A 133 -2.26 26.79 17.24
CA VAL A 133 -2.05 26.63 15.79
C VAL A 133 -3.17 25.79 15.19
N VAL A 134 -3.52 24.67 15.82
CA VAL A 134 -4.64 23.81 15.37
C VAL A 134 -5.93 24.62 15.32
N LYS A 135 -6.27 25.35 16.39
CA LYS A 135 -7.48 26.19 16.45
C LYS A 135 -7.49 27.27 15.36
N TYR A 136 -6.33 27.89 15.07
CA TYR A 136 -6.22 28.86 13.99
C TYR A 136 -6.53 28.24 12.62
N ILE A 137 -5.95 27.06 12.33
CA ILE A 137 -6.15 26.34 11.07
C ILE A 137 -7.60 25.86 10.95
N GLU A 138 -8.19 25.31 12.00
CA GLU A 138 -9.55 24.79 12.02
C GLU A 138 -10.64 25.87 11.92
N LYS A 139 -10.32 27.11 12.21
CA LYS A 139 -11.21 28.26 11.96
C LYS A 139 -11.38 28.55 10.47
N GLN A 140 -10.49 28.05 9.58
CA GLN A 140 -10.56 28.30 8.15
C GLN A 140 -11.58 27.35 7.52
N ASN A 141 -12.63 27.92 6.91
CA ASN A 141 -13.70 27.13 6.30
C ASN A 141 -13.20 26.26 5.14
N GLU A 142 -12.27 26.79 4.32
CA GLU A 142 -11.64 26.08 3.22
C GLU A 142 -10.85 24.86 3.70
N TYR A 143 -10.16 24.97 4.84
CA TYR A 143 -9.46 23.86 5.46
C TYR A 143 -10.42 22.73 5.86
N ASN A 144 -11.54 23.06 6.50
CA ASN A 144 -12.48 22.04 6.95
C ASN A 144 -13.12 21.32 5.75
N LYS A 145 -13.51 22.05 4.71
CA LYS A 145 -14.01 21.47 3.46
C LYS A 145 -12.97 20.55 2.80
N PHE A 146 -11.74 21.01 2.71
CA PHE A 146 -10.63 20.23 2.17
C PHE A 146 -10.39 18.95 2.99
N PHE A 147 -10.29 19.07 4.32
CA PHE A 147 -10.03 17.93 5.19
C PHE A 147 -11.07 16.83 5.04
N HIS A 148 -12.35 17.16 5.05
CA HIS A 148 -13.42 16.19 4.85
C HIS A 148 -13.31 15.49 3.50
N ARG A 149 -13.09 16.26 2.43
CA ARG A 149 -12.96 15.70 1.08
C ARG A 149 -11.79 14.72 0.94
N ILE A 150 -10.61 15.05 1.47
CA ILE A 150 -9.46 14.13 1.39
C ILE A 150 -9.64 12.91 2.29
N ALA A 151 -10.26 13.07 3.46
CA ALA A 151 -10.53 11.96 4.36
C ALA A 151 -11.51 10.95 3.74
N ASP A 152 -12.58 11.44 3.11
CA ASP A 152 -13.56 10.62 2.40
C ASP A 152 -12.94 9.97 1.15
N LEU A 153 -12.24 10.74 0.32
CA LEU A 153 -11.53 10.21 -0.85
C LEU A 153 -10.57 9.07 -0.47
N LEU A 154 -9.75 9.29 0.55
CA LEU A 154 -8.81 8.26 1.00
C LEU A 154 -9.55 7.02 1.51
N LYS A 155 -10.64 7.19 2.27
CA LYS A 155 -11.46 6.09 2.76
C LYS A 155 -12.01 5.24 1.60
N ASP A 156 -12.42 5.88 0.51
CA ASP A 156 -12.94 5.20 -0.69
C ASP A 156 -11.84 4.48 -1.49
N LEU A 157 -10.62 5.02 -1.50
CA LEU A 157 -9.49 4.42 -2.21
C LEU A 157 -8.85 3.23 -1.47
N LEU A 158 -8.85 3.24 -0.13
CA LEU A 158 -8.15 2.24 0.67
C LEU A 158 -8.55 0.79 0.36
N PRO A 159 -9.84 0.43 0.15
CA PRO A 159 -10.22 -0.92 -0.25
C PRO A 159 -9.56 -1.38 -1.55
N GLY A 160 -9.39 -0.48 -2.52
CA GLY A 160 -8.69 -0.76 -3.79
C GLY A 160 -7.21 -1.09 -3.57
N TYR A 161 -6.50 -0.33 -2.75
CA TYR A 161 -5.10 -0.61 -2.40
C TYR A 161 -4.94 -1.93 -1.64
N ILE A 162 -5.88 -2.26 -0.75
CA ILE A 162 -5.90 -3.54 -0.04
C ILE A 162 -6.11 -4.71 -1.02
N LYS A 163 -7.06 -4.56 -1.96
CA LYS A 163 -7.36 -5.57 -2.99
C LYS A 163 -6.16 -5.79 -3.91
N GLU A 164 -5.46 -4.74 -4.28
CA GLU A 164 -4.23 -4.80 -5.10
C GLU A 164 -3.08 -5.51 -4.35
N GLY A 165 -3.18 -5.62 -3.03
CA GLY A 165 -2.19 -6.33 -2.20
C GLY A 165 -1.12 -5.43 -1.59
N LYS A 166 -1.33 -4.10 -1.60
CA LYS A 166 -0.42 -3.15 -0.97
C LYS A 166 -0.39 -3.35 0.54
N SER A 167 0.80 -3.50 1.10
CA SER A 167 0.99 -3.69 2.54
C SER A 167 1.17 -2.38 3.32
N GLN A 168 1.60 -1.32 2.63
CA GLN A 168 1.81 0.01 3.18
C GLN A 168 1.40 1.06 2.15
N LEU A 169 0.72 2.12 2.58
CA LEU A 169 0.41 3.31 1.79
C LEU A 169 0.95 4.54 2.52
N THR A 170 1.81 5.30 1.84
CA THR A 170 2.42 6.52 2.39
C THR A 170 1.70 7.75 1.88
N ILE A 171 1.09 8.51 2.79
CA ILE A 171 0.36 9.75 2.52
C ILE A 171 1.14 10.91 3.09
N ALA A 172 1.60 11.83 2.23
CA ALA A 172 2.37 12.98 2.62
C ALA A 172 1.56 14.28 2.56
N ILE A 173 1.63 15.08 3.62
CA ILE A 173 1.00 16.39 3.70
C ILE A 173 2.09 17.46 3.67
N GLY A 174 2.09 18.34 2.66
CA GLY A 174 3.12 19.34 2.45
C GLY A 174 2.64 20.77 2.73
N CYS A 175 3.45 21.54 3.47
CA CYS A 175 3.33 22.99 3.51
C CYS A 175 4.69 23.65 3.24
N THR A 176 4.82 24.97 3.28
CA THR A 176 6.07 25.64 2.92
C THR A 176 7.26 25.15 3.77
N GLY A 177 7.14 25.21 5.09
CA GLY A 177 8.23 24.89 6.02
C GLY A 177 8.06 23.57 6.79
N GLY A 178 6.99 22.81 6.60
CA GLY A 178 6.79 21.53 7.29
C GLY A 178 6.45 21.62 8.78
N ARG A 179 6.22 22.83 9.33
CA ARG A 179 6.13 23.03 10.78
C ARG A 179 4.71 23.22 11.34
N HIS A 180 3.82 23.91 10.61
CA HIS A 180 2.50 24.30 11.11
C HIS A 180 1.37 23.53 10.42
N ARG A 181 0.97 23.97 9.20
CA ARG A 181 -0.22 23.48 8.48
C ARG A 181 -0.17 21.99 8.15
N SER A 182 0.97 21.52 7.62
CA SER A 182 1.18 20.12 7.29
C SER A 182 1.16 19.22 8.53
N VAL A 183 1.79 19.67 9.62
CA VAL A 183 1.81 18.93 10.88
C VAL A 183 0.40 18.81 11.46
N ALA A 184 -0.34 19.93 11.60
CA ALA A 184 -1.70 19.90 12.11
C ALA A 184 -2.64 19.01 11.28
N THR A 185 -2.50 19.07 9.94
CA THR A 185 -3.32 18.25 9.05
C THR A 185 -2.95 16.77 9.14
N ALA A 186 -1.65 16.42 9.19
CA ALA A 186 -1.20 15.05 9.32
C ALA A 186 -1.64 14.43 10.66
N GLU A 187 -1.53 15.17 11.77
CA GLU A 187 -2.03 14.77 13.09
C GLU A 187 -3.54 14.49 13.07
N LYS A 188 -4.33 15.38 12.45
CA LYS A 188 -5.79 15.22 12.34
C LYS A 188 -6.17 14.01 11.47
N LEU A 189 -5.46 13.82 10.36
CA LEU A 189 -5.69 12.69 9.45
C LEU A 189 -5.32 11.35 10.12
N ALA A 190 -4.22 11.30 10.86
CA ALA A 190 -3.83 10.13 11.62
C ALA A 190 -4.89 9.75 12.66
N LYS A 191 -5.37 10.72 13.44
CA LYS A 191 -6.46 10.51 14.42
C LYS A 191 -7.74 10.01 13.76
N PHE A 192 -8.09 10.54 12.57
CA PHE A 192 -9.25 10.09 11.81
C PHE A 192 -9.15 8.61 11.43
N PHE A 193 -8.02 8.17 10.88
CA PHE A 193 -7.85 6.77 10.48
C PHE A 193 -7.68 5.81 11.66
N ILE A 194 -7.04 6.23 12.74
CA ILE A 194 -6.97 5.43 13.98
C ILE A 194 -8.40 5.18 14.51
N LYS A 195 -9.25 6.22 14.56
CA LYS A 195 -10.67 6.09 14.95
C LYS A 195 -11.43 5.11 14.04
N ASN A 196 -11.08 5.05 12.76
CA ASN A 196 -11.63 4.12 11.77
C ASN A 196 -10.92 2.75 11.76
N LYS A 197 -10.16 2.41 12.82
CA LYS A 197 -9.51 1.10 13.05
C LYS A 197 -8.42 0.72 12.04
N TYR A 198 -7.83 1.68 11.36
CA TYR A 198 -6.63 1.45 10.55
C TYR A 198 -5.37 1.46 11.41
N LYS A 199 -4.36 0.69 11.03
CA LYS A 199 -3.00 0.81 11.58
C LYS A 199 -2.34 2.05 10.97
N VAL A 200 -1.94 3.00 11.81
CA VAL A 200 -1.34 4.27 11.36
C VAL A 200 0.04 4.44 11.99
N LYS A 201 1.02 4.79 11.15
CA LYS A 201 2.31 5.32 11.57
C LYS A 201 2.36 6.79 11.18
N LEU A 202 2.54 7.68 12.16
CA LEU A 202 2.65 9.12 11.94
C LEU A 202 4.08 9.58 12.21
N TYR A 203 4.63 10.41 11.32
CA TYR A 203 5.90 11.08 11.54
C TYR A 203 5.96 12.44 10.84
N HIS A 204 6.87 13.29 11.29
CA HIS A 204 7.04 14.65 10.76
C HIS A 204 8.49 14.79 10.32
N ARG A 205 8.71 14.96 9.01
CA ARG A 205 10.06 15.04 8.44
C ARG A 205 10.79 16.33 8.86
N ASP A 206 10.07 17.45 8.85
CA ASP A 206 10.68 18.80 8.95
C ASP A 206 10.06 19.65 10.08
N ILE A 207 9.67 19.05 11.21
CA ILE A 207 8.98 19.76 12.30
C ILE A 207 9.95 20.58 13.17
N ALA A 208 11.26 20.36 13.08
CA ALA A 208 12.28 20.96 13.93
C ALA A 208 12.24 22.49 14.01
#